data_2195fb9beeee20f8f0a5b14b130ac65f
#
_entry.id   2195fb9beeee20f8f0a5b14b130ac65f
#
_cell.length_a   1.000
_cell.length_b   1.000
_cell.length_c   1.000
_cell.angle_alpha   90.00
_cell.angle_beta   90.00
_cell.angle_gamma   90.00
#
_symmetry.space_group_name_H-M   'P 1'
#
loop_
_entity.id
_entity.type
_entity.pdbx_description
1 polymer ?
#
loop_
_entity_poly.entity_id
_entity_poly.type
_entity_poly.pdbx_seq_one_letter_code
_entity_poly.pdbx_strand_id
1 'polypeptide(L)'
;MVEKYIWQHEDWPKMYWDDSQFSELLAEVNLLRGKLMGRLSMFGFKEQEDSVLDSITMEIVDSAGIEGEMLNHDSVRSSVARHLGLEYAGMTVPDHYTDGVVEVMIDATSGYGEEVDSERLFAWHAALFPMGRSGMYKINVGKWRNEKEAMQVVSGPLGRQKVHYEAPPSGDVPGMMEAFLSWLNSSSEMIDPLVKAAVAHLWFVTIHPFDDGNGRICRTITECLLSRADCSSKRYYSLSSEILKHRNDYYNHLERTQKGDLNITEWIVWFVETLKKAVEVALYKTERVVKKRMFWDKHHDTPLNERQRKVLNMMLDGFEGKLNSSKWYKINHCSQDTATRDINDLINKGVLRKSEGGGRSTNYELV
;
A
#
# COMPACT_ATOMS: atom_id res chain seq x y z
N MET A 1 -9.93 21.98 -31.23
CA MET A 1 -10.75 20.83 -30.84
C MET A 1 -10.85 20.88 -29.34
N VAL A 2 -12.06 20.92 -28.79
CA VAL A 2 -12.26 20.83 -27.35
C VAL A 2 -11.82 19.42 -26.94
N GLU A 3 -10.87 19.29 -26.03
CA GLU A 3 -10.46 17.99 -25.51
C GLU A 3 -11.68 17.28 -24.94
N LYS A 4 -11.94 16.06 -25.40
CA LYS A 4 -13.08 15.26 -24.95
C LYS A 4 -12.58 14.35 -23.83
N TYR A 5 -13.20 14.44 -22.67
CA TYR A 5 -12.90 13.51 -21.56
C TYR A 5 -13.63 12.19 -21.78
N ILE A 6 -13.07 11.10 -21.24
CA ILE A 6 -13.60 9.74 -21.37
C ILE A 6 -15.09 9.64 -20.99
N TRP A 7 -15.54 10.36 -19.97
CA TRP A 7 -16.94 10.35 -19.54
C TRP A 7 -17.90 11.05 -20.50
N GLN A 8 -17.40 11.81 -21.49
CA GLN A 8 -18.19 12.49 -22.52
C GLN A 8 -18.44 11.63 -23.75
N HIS A 9 -17.84 10.44 -23.82
CA HIS A 9 -18.09 9.51 -24.91
C HIS A 9 -19.52 8.94 -24.82
N GLU A 10 -20.18 8.76 -25.97
CA GLU A 10 -21.56 8.27 -26.07
C GLU A 10 -21.73 6.88 -25.43
N ASP A 11 -20.70 6.03 -25.55
CA ASP A 11 -20.72 4.67 -25.00
C ASP A 11 -20.23 4.58 -23.55
N TRP A 12 -19.91 5.71 -22.88
CA TRP A 12 -19.54 5.67 -21.47
C TRP A 12 -20.69 5.08 -20.63
N PRO A 13 -20.41 4.17 -19.67
CA PRO A 13 -19.10 3.71 -19.14
C PRO A 13 -18.60 2.37 -19.75
N LYS A 14 -18.94 2.01 -20.98
CA LYS A 14 -18.54 0.74 -21.61
C LYS A 14 -17.05 0.79 -22.00
N MET A 15 -16.19 0.84 -21.00
CA MET A 15 -14.74 0.73 -21.19
C MET A 15 -14.36 -0.65 -21.71
N TYR A 16 -13.32 -0.70 -22.56
CA TYR A 16 -12.79 -1.95 -23.11
C TYR A 16 -11.27 -1.98 -23.03
N TRP A 17 -10.73 -3.18 -23.14
CA TRP A 17 -9.28 -3.44 -23.09
C TRP A 17 -8.90 -4.66 -23.89
N ASP A 18 -7.61 -4.79 -24.18
CA ASP A 18 -7.00 -5.94 -24.86
C ASP A 18 -6.25 -6.81 -23.84
N ASP A 19 -6.88 -7.91 -23.42
CA ASP A 19 -6.31 -8.85 -22.44
C ASP A 19 -4.96 -9.44 -22.89
N SER A 20 -4.71 -9.52 -24.20
CA SER A 20 -3.46 -10.09 -24.72
C SER A 20 -2.23 -9.29 -24.31
N GLN A 21 -2.38 -8.02 -23.99
CA GLN A 21 -1.27 -7.13 -23.62
C GLN A 21 -0.81 -7.30 -22.17
N PHE A 22 -1.60 -7.93 -21.31
CA PHE A 22 -1.27 -8.08 -19.89
C PHE A 22 -1.57 -9.47 -19.30
N SER A 23 -2.02 -10.42 -20.08
CA SER A 23 -2.36 -11.79 -19.59
C SER A 23 -1.18 -12.49 -18.92
N GLU A 24 0.04 -12.38 -19.48
CA GLU A 24 1.24 -12.95 -18.87
C GLU A 24 1.60 -12.22 -17.56
N LEU A 25 1.53 -10.90 -17.53
CA LEU A 25 1.75 -10.10 -16.34
C LEU A 25 0.75 -10.45 -15.25
N LEU A 26 -0.52 -10.60 -15.60
CA LEU A 26 -1.59 -10.96 -14.67
C LEU A 26 -1.36 -12.35 -14.06
N ALA A 27 -0.98 -13.32 -14.89
CA ALA A 27 -0.62 -14.67 -14.42
C ALA A 27 0.58 -14.63 -13.46
N GLU A 28 1.59 -13.84 -13.76
CA GLU A 28 2.77 -13.64 -12.89
C GLU A 28 2.38 -13.02 -11.55
N VAL A 29 1.56 -11.97 -11.54
CA VAL A 29 1.09 -11.33 -10.29
C VAL A 29 0.28 -12.31 -9.45
N ASN A 30 -0.62 -13.07 -10.05
CA ASN A 30 -1.40 -14.09 -9.34
C ASN A 30 -0.51 -15.18 -8.74
N LEU A 31 0.55 -15.60 -9.45
CA LEU A 31 1.54 -16.53 -8.91
C LEU A 31 2.31 -15.95 -7.72
N LEU A 32 2.75 -14.69 -7.81
CA LEU A 32 3.46 -14.01 -6.73
C LEU A 32 2.58 -13.83 -5.50
N ARG A 33 1.31 -13.46 -5.68
CA ARG A 33 0.31 -13.38 -4.59
C ARG A 33 0.12 -14.73 -3.90
N GLY A 34 -0.06 -15.79 -4.70
CA GLY A 34 -0.16 -17.15 -4.16
C GLY A 34 1.08 -17.58 -3.37
N LYS A 35 2.29 -17.25 -3.84
CA LYS A 35 3.54 -17.46 -3.10
C LYS A 35 3.60 -16.67 -1.80
N LEU A 36 3.17 -15.41 -1.81
CA LEU A 36 3.14 -14.56 -0.61
C LEU A 36 2.21 -15.16 0.44
N MET A 37 0.98 -15.49 0.07
CA MET A 37 0.00 -16.07 0.98
C MET A 37 0.44 -17.43 1.52
N GLY A 38 1.03 -18.28 0.66
CA GLY A 38 1.58 -19.57 1.07
C GLY A 38 2.75 -19.42 2.07
N ARG A 39 3.63 -18.43 1.91
CA ARG A 39 4.71 -18.16 2.88
C ARG A 39 4.15 -17.66 4.22
N LEU A 40 3.20 -16.74 4.17
CA LEU A 40 2.62 -16.16 5.38
C LEU A 40 1.80 -17.16 6.20
N SER A 41 1.19 -18.17 5.55
CA SER A 41 0.50 -19.25 6.26
C SER A 41 1.45 -20.11 7.10
N MET A 42 2.76 -20.07 6.82
CA MET A 42 3.81 -20.77 7.60
C MET A 42 4.32 -19.94 8.79
N PHE A 43 3.92 -18.68 8.91
CA PHE A 43 4.31 -17.81 10.02
C PHE A 43 3.48 -18.10 11.26
N GLY A 44 4.06 -17.84 12.45
CA GLY A 44 3.30 -17.80 13.69
C GLY A 44 2.30 -16.65 13.71
N PHE A 45 1.34 -16.70 14.62
CA PHE A 45 0.29 -15.67 14.72
C PHE A 45 0.88 -14.26 14.87
N LYS A 46 1.89 -14.12 15.73
CA LYS A 46 2.52 -12.81 16.01
C LYS A 46 3.19 -12.22 14.77
N GLU A 47 3.94 -13.00 14.01
CA GLU A 47 4.60 -12.54 12.79
C GLU A 47 3.59 -12.17 11.70
N GLN A 48 2.46 -12.88 11.63
CA GLN A 48 1.36 -12.51 10.73
C GLN A 48 0.72 -11.18 11.17
N GLU A 49 0.43 -11.02 12.46
CA GLU A 49 -0.14 -9.79 13.03
C GLU A 49 0.78 -8.59 12.81
N ASP A 50 2.08 -8.73 13.09
CA ASP A 50 3.07 -7.68 12.84
C ASP A 50 3.12 -7.30 11.34
N SER A 51 3.07 -8.28 10.45
CA SER A 51 3.08 -8.04 9.00
C SER A 51 1.82 -7.32 8.50
N VAL A 52 0.65 -7.68 9.03
CA VAL A 52 -0.62 -6.99 8.73
C VAL A 52 -0.60 -5.57 9.27
N LEU A 53 -0.17 -5.39 10.52
CA LEU A 53 -0.07 -4.08 11.17
C LEU A 53 0.85 -3.14 10.37
N ASP A 54 2.02 -3.62 9.95
CA ASP A 54 2.96 -2.85 9.14
C ASP A 54 2.36 -2.47 7.79
N SER A 55 1.74 -3.43 7.10
CA SER A 55 1.21 -3.23 5.76
C SER A 55 0.04 -2.25 5.73
N ILE A 56 -0.93 -2.40 6.63
CA ILE A 56 -2.09 -1.49 6.73
C ILE A 56 -1.64 -0.09 7.16
N THR A 57 -0.69 0.00 8.11
CA THR A 57 -0.13 1.29 8.53
C THR A 57 0.48 2.03 7.34
N MET A 58 1.33 1.34 6.55
CA MET A 58 1.95 1.93 5.36
C MET A 58 0.93 2.31 4.30
N GLU A 59 -0.07 1.45 4.05
CA GLU A 59 -1.14 1.75 3.09
C GLU A 59 -1.86 3.06 3.43
N ILE A 60 -2.21 3.27 4.69
CA ILE A 60 -2.90 4.46 5.17
C ILE A 60 -2.00 5.71 5.07
N VAL A 61 -0.78 5.63 5.58
CA VAL A 61 0.17 6.75 5.58
C VAL A 61 0.50 7.17 4.16
N ASP A 62 0.80 6.20 3.29
CA ASP A 62 1.20 6.48 1.92
C ASP A 62 0.01 6.92 1.05
N SER A 63 -1.20 6.40 1.31
CA SER A 63 -2.43 6.90 0.68
C SER A 63 -2.67 8.38 0.99
N ALA A 64 -2.49 8.81 2.23
CA ALA A 64 -2.56 10.23 2.59
C ALA A 64 -1.41 11.03 1.92
N GLY A 65 -0.21 10.46 1.89
CA GLY A 65 0.98 11.05 1.25
C GLY A 65 0.81 11.31 -0.25
N ILE A 66 0.05 10.47 -0.98
CA ILE A 66 -0.29 10.69 -2.39
C ILE A 66 -1.04 12.00 -2.56
N GLU A 67 -1.93 12.36 -1.63
CA GLU A 67 -2.67 13.62 -1.65
C GLU A 67 -1.86 14.81 -1.04
N GLY A 68 -0.64 14.54 -0.58
CA GLY A 68 0.21 15.54 0.05
C GLY A 68 -0.08 15.77 1.53
N GLU A 69 -0.86 14.90 2.16
CA GLU A 69 -1.13 14.93 3.60
C GLU A 69 -0.10 14.06 4.35
N MET A 70 0.38 14.58 5.47
CA MET A 70 1.35 13.87 6.31
C MET A 70 0.68 13.37 7.60
N LEU A 71 0.42 12.08 7.67
CA LEU A 71 -0.01 11.42 8.90
C LEU A 71 1.20 10.99 9.74
N ASN A 72 1.05 11.08 11.06
CA ASN A 72 2.06 10.53 11.97
C ASN A 72 2.01 9.01 11.97
N HIS A 73 3.08 8.37 11.51
CA HIS A 73 3.19 6.92 11.38
C HIS A 73 2.86 6.17 12.68
N ASP A 74 3.38 6.65 13.84
CA ASP A 74 3.17 5.96 15.12
C ASP A 74 1.73 6.10 15.62
N SER A 75 1.08 7.23 15.34
CA SER A 75 -0.34 7.44 15.63
C SER A 75 -1.23 6.51 14.78
N VAL A 76 -0.95 6.42 13.48
CA VAL A 76 -1.66 5.49 12.57
C VAL A 76 -1.45 4.06 13.04
N ARG A 77 -0.19 3.65 13.29
CA ARG A 77 0.15 2.30 13.76
C ARG A 77 -0.58 1.94 15.06
N SER A 78 -0.62 2.86 16.01
CA SER A 78 -1.33 2.67 17.28
C SER A 78 -2.84 2.51 17.09
N SER A 79 -3.43 3.29 16.19
CA SER A 79 -4.85 3.17 15.85
C SER A 79 -5.16 1.84 15.16
N VAL A 80 -4.36 1.45 14.16
CA VAL A 80 -4.51 0.14 13.47
C VAL A 80 -4.40 -1.01 14.47
N ALA A 81 -3.39 -1.00 15.35
CA ALA A 81 -3.22 -2.05 16.36
C ALA A 81 -4.45 -2.17 17.27
N ARG A 82 -5.02 -1.04 17.71
CA ARG A 82 -6.23 -1.02 18.53
C ARG A 82 -7.44 -1.61 17.80
N HIS A 83 -7.69 -1.22 16.55
CA HIS A 83 -8.79 -1.74 15.74
C HIS A 83 -8.64 -3.23 15.41
N LEU A 84 -7.41 -3.73 15.31
CA LEU A 84 -7.13 -5.16 15.13
C LEU A 84 -7.10 -5.95 16.45
N GLY A 85 -7.26 -5.30 17.62
CA GLY A 85 -7.21 -5.95 18.92
C GLY A 85 -5.80 -6.43 19.32
N LEU A 86 -4.75 -5.81 18.78
CA LEU A 86 -3.36 -6.18 19.02
C LEU A 86 -2.78 -5.41 20.20
N GLU A 87 -2.02 -6.10 21.06
CA GLU A 87 -1.19 -5.46 22.08
C GLU A 87 0.08 -4.89 21.42
N TYR A 88 0.25 -3.57 21.47
CA TYR A 88 1.39 -2.88 20.91
C TYR A 88 2.04 -1.97 21.96
N ALA A 89 3.34 -2.20 22.24
CA ALA A 89 4.11 -1.37 23.18
C ALA A 89 4.34 0.03 22.60
N GLY A 90 4.06 1.08 23.39
CA GLY A 90 4.26 2.46 22.96
C GLY A 90 3.06 3.08 22.24
N MET A 91 1.85 2.54 22.44
CA MET A 91 0.63 3.13 21.88
C MET A 91 0.49 4.61 22.24
N THR A 92 0.30 5.42 21.21
CA THR A 92 -0.13 6.82 21.33
C THR A 92 -1.64 6.91 21.15
N VAL A 93 -2.27 7.91 21.77
CA VAL A 93 -3.70 8.18 21.51
C VAL A 93 -3.77 8.94 20.18
N PRO A 94 -4.37 8.34 19.11
CA PRO A 94 -4.53 9.04 17.85
C PRO A 94 -5.53 10.18 18.00
N ASP A 95 -5.41 11.20 17.16
CA ASP A 95 -6.46 12.20 17.01
C ASP A 95 -7.67 11.62 16.24
N HIS A 96 -8.79 12.32 16.30
CA HIS A 96 -10.05 11.88 15.66
C HIS A 96 -9.92 11.73 14.15
N TYR A 97 -9.08 12.52 13.50
CA TYR A 97 -8.86 12.44 12.07
C TYR A 97 -8.09 11.17 11.69
N THR A 98 -6.96 10.94 12.37
CA THR A 98 -6.15 9.71 12.20
C THR A 98 -6.98 8.46 12.44
N ASP A 99 -7.79 8.47 13.51
CA ASP A 99 -8.66 7.33 13.85
C ASP A 99 -9.73 7.09 12.78
N GLY A 100 -10.35 8.14 12.26
CA GLY A 100 -11.34 8.03 11.19
C GLY A 100 -10.75 7.48 9.88
N VAL A 101 -9.54 7.89 9.50
CA VAL A 101 -8.87 7.34 8.30
C VAL A 101 -8.56 5.84 8.48
N VAL A 102 -8.15 5.44 9.68
CA VAL A 102 -7.90 4.03 10.02
C VAL A 102 -9.21 3.23 9.99
N GLU A 103 -10.28 3.73 10.60
CA GLU A 103 -11.59 3.09 10.63
C GLU A 103 -12.09 2.77 9.21
N VAL A 104 -11.99 3.72 8.30
CA VAL A 104 -12.36 3.54 6.89
C VAL A 104 -11.60 2.38 6.23
N MET A 105 -10.29 2.31 6.42
CA MET A 105 -9.47 1.23 5.84
C MET A 105 -9.78 -0.13 6.46
N ILE A 106 -9.98 -0.17 7.78
CA ILE A 106 -10.34 -1.42 8.49
C ILE A 106 -11.73 -1.89 8.08
N ASP A 107 -12.73 -0.99 7.98
CA ASP A 107 -14.05 -1.36 7.48
C ASP A 107 -13.97 -1.94 6.07
N ALA A 108 -13.26 -1.30 5.16
CA ALA A 108 -13.12 -1.75 3.78
C ALA A 108 -12.46 -3.12 3.65
N THR A 109 -11.40 -3.37 4.44
CA THR A 109 -10.64 -4.62 4.38
C THR A 109 -11.28 -5.75 5.18
N SER A 110 -11.88 -5.47 6.34
CA SER A 110 -12.56 -6.48 7.16
C SER A 110 -13.95 -6.83 6.60
N GLY A 111 -14.69 -5.83 6.14
CA GLY A 111 -16.00 -5.97 5.49
C GLY A 111 -15.92 -6.18 3.97
N TYR A 112 -14.85 -6.76 3.45
CA TYR A 112 -14.65 -6.92 2.01
C TYR A 112 -15.70 -7.77 1.31
N GLY A 113 -16.37 -8.67 2.03
CA GLY A 113 -17.47 -9.50 1.52
C GLY A 113 -18.81 -8.77 1.43
N GLU A 114 -18.94 -7.61 2.06
CA GLU A 114 -20.15 -6.82 2.07
C GLU A 114 -20.25 -5.93 0.81
N GLU A 115 -21.46 -5.58 0.42
CA GLU A 115 -21.67 -4.65 -0.68
C GLU A 115 -21.12 -3.26 -0.34
N VAL A 116 -20.57 -2.61 -1.35
CA VAL A 116 -20.21 -1.19 -1.28
C VAL A 116 -21.36 -0.41 -1.87
N ASP A 117 -22.16 0.22 -1.03
CA ASP A 117 -23.28 1.06 -1.40
C ASP A 117 -23.02 2.56 -1.13
N SER A 118 -23.97 3.40 -1.45
CA SER A 118 -23.84 4.84 -1.22
C SER A 118 -23.75 5.20 0.26
N GLU A 119 -24.47 4.48 1.13
CA GLU A 119 -24.47 4.75 2.57
C GLU A 119 -23.11 4.45 3.16
N ARG A 120 -22.47 3.33 2.77
CA ARG A 120 -21.12 2.97 3.18
C ARG A 120 -20.09 3.99 2.71
N LEU A 121 -20.18 4.44 1.45
CA LEU A 121 -19.31 5.51 0.93
C LEU A 121 -19.51 6.84 1.64
N PHE A 122 -20.73 7.18 2.02
CA PHE A 122 -21.03 8.38 2.80
C PHE A 122 -20.48 8.30 4.22
N ALA A 123 -20.55 7.11 4.86
CA ALA A 123 -19.95 6.86 6.15
C ALA A 123 -18.42 7.01 6.09
N TRP A 124 -17.76 6.42 5.07
CA TRP A 124 -16.33 6.60 4.86
C TRP A 124 -15.95 8.06 4.66
N HIS A 125 -16.71 8.79 3.84
CA HIS A 125 -16.47 10.22 3.62
C HIS A 125 -16.64 11.03 4.91
N ALA A 126 -17.64 10.71 5.74
CA ALA A 126 -17.86 11.37 7.01
C ALA A 126 -16.71 11.11 8.01
N ALA A 127 -16.16 9.90 8.04
CA ALA A 127 -15.00 9.56 8.87
C ALA A 127 -13.71 10.28 8.43
N LEU A 128 -13.53 10.50 7.11
CA LEU A 128 -12.41 11.29 6.59
C LEU A 128 -12.53 12.80 6.90
N PHE A 129 -13.73 13.31 7.08
CA PHE A 129 -13.96 14.76 7.30
C PHE A 129 -14.86 15.03 8.51
N PRO A 130 -14.45 14.62 9.73
CA PRO A 130 -15.27 14.74 10.93
C PRO A 130 -15.64 16.18 11.29
N MET A 131 -14.85 17.17 10.83
CA MET A 131 -15.09 18.58 11.06
C MET A 131 -15.91 19.25 9.94
N GLY A 132 -16.31 18.51 8.92
CA GLY A 132 -17.05 19.05 7.76
C GLY A 132 -16.24 20.02 6.89
N ARG A 133 -14.91 19.88 6.91
CA ARG A 133 -13.99 20.79 6.19
C ARG A 133 -12.85 20.02 5.55
N SER A 134 -12.41 20.53 4.40
CA SER A 134 -11.11 20.21 3.80
C SER A 134 -10.23 21.45 3.92
N GLY A 135 -9.19 21.39 4.76
CA GLY A 135 -8.40 22.54 5.12
C GLY A 135 -9.28 23.67 5.67
N MET A 136 -9.28 24.82 4.99
CA MET A 136 -10.09 26.00 5.39
C MET A 136 -11.50 26.00 4.77
N TYR A 137 -11.77 25.15 3.79
CA TYR A 137 -13.04 25.16 3.05
C TYR A 137 -14.06 24.20 3.67
N LYS A 138 -15.32 24.67 3.73
CA LYS A 138 -16.44 23.82 4.11
C LYS A 138 -16.81 22.94 2.91
N ILE A 139 -17.01 21.65 3.14
CA ILE A 139 -17.39 20.68 2.10
C ILE A 139 -18.71 19.97 2.46
N ASN A 140 -19.34 19.37 1.45
CA ASN A 140 -20.49 18.51 1.65
C ASN A 140 -20.04 17.14 2.13
N VAL A 141 -20.26 16.84 3.41
CA VAL A 141 -19.84 15.56 4.01
C VAL A 141 -20.99 14.56 3.97
N GLY A 142 -20.67 13.28 3.66
CA GLY A 142 -21.64 12.18 3.65
C GLY A 142 -22.71 12.30 2.57
N LYS A 143 -22.39 12.91 1.45
CA LYS A 143 -23.26 13.02 0.27
C LYS A 143 -22.46 13.38 -0.98
N TRP A 144 -23.04 13.14 -2.15
CA TRP A 144 -22.43 13.54 -3.41
C TRP A 144 -22.30 15.06 -3.50
N ARG A 145 -21.28 15.52 -4.24
CA ARG A 145 -21.12 16.94 -4.58
C ARG A 145 -22.34 17.45 -5.36
N ASN A 146 -22.69 18.70 -5.13
CA ASN A 146 -23.86 19.31 -5.76
C ASN A 146 -23.59 20.74 -6.23
N GLU A 147 -22.32 21.14 -6.37
CA GLU A 147 -21.95 22.47 -6.84
C GLU A 147 -22.31 22.66 -8.32
N LYS A 148 -22.67 23.89 -8.67
CA LYS A 148 -23.02 24.24 -10.06
C LYS A 148 -21.79 24.44 -10.94
N GLU A 149 -20.66 24.72 -10.33
CA GLU A 149 -19.39 24.91 -11.02
C GLU A 149 -18.78 23.55 -11.37
N ALA A 150 -18.04 23.52 -12.50
CA ALA A 150 -17.37 22.31 -12.93
C ALA A 150 -16.28 21.93 -11.91
N MET A 151 -16.32 20.69 -11.43
CA MET A 151 -15.27 20.13 -10.56
C MET A 151 -14.02 19.87 -11.38
N GLN A 152 -12.92 20.52 -11.03
CA GLN A 152 -11.66 20.43 -11.75
C GLN A 152 -10.52 19.93 -10.84
N VAL A 153 -9.76 18.98 -11.34
CA VAL A 153 -8.48 18.58 -10.73
C VAL A 153 -7.39 19.51 -11.28
N VAL A 154 -6.81 20.30 -10.39
CA VAL A 154 -5.87 21.35 -10.77
C VAL A 154 -4.54 21.20 -10.03
N SER A 155 -3.46 21.70 -10.63
CA SER A 155 -2.16 21.86 -9.98
C SER A 155 -1.60 23.27 -10.25
N GLY A 156 -0.65 23.67 -9.40
CA GLY A 156 0.01 24.99 -9.50
C GLY A 156 -0.58 26.04 -8.57
N PRO A 157 0.07 27.21 -8.46
CA PRO A 157 -0.34 28.28 -7.56
C PRO A 157 -1.63 28.96 -8.03
N LEU A 158 -2.36 29.51 -7.07
CA LEU A 158 -3.60 30.24 -7.33
C LEU A 158 -3.39 31.31 -8.42
N GLY A 159 -4.25 31.33 -9.43
CA GLY A 159 -4.16 32.23 -10.59
C GLY A 159 -3.23 31.78 -11.73
N ARG A 160 -2.53 30.64 -11.57
CA ARG A 160 -1.73 29.98 -12.63
C ARG A 160 -1.93 28.47 -12.59
N GLN A 161 -3.16 28.04 -12.31
CA GLN A 161 -3.49 26.64 -12.21
C GLN A 161 -3.54 25.98 -13.59
N LYS A 162 -2.97 24.77 -13.69
CA LYS A 162 -3.15 23.88 -14.83
C LYS A 162 -4.30 22.94 -14.51
N VAL A 163 -5.33 22.93 -15.35
CA VAL A 163 -6.42 21.95 -15.25
C VAL A 163 -5.96 20.64 -15.88
N HIS A 164 -5.92 19.60 -15.08
CA HIS A 164 -5.57 18.24 -15.51
C HIS A 164 -6.81 17.46 -15.97
N TYR A 165 -7.90 17.61 -15.24
CA TYR A 165 -9.14 16.89 -15.47
C TYR A 165 -10.34 17.74 -15.08
N GLU A 166 -11.45 17.56 -15.79
CA GLU A 166 -12.74 18.10 -15.45
C GLU A 166 -13.75 16.94 -15.30
N ALA A 167 -14.33 16.84 -14.12
CA ALA A 167 -15.25 15.78 -13.76
C ALA A 167 -16.66 16.03 -14.36
N PRO A 168 -17.50 15.00 -14.46
CA PRO A 168 -18.89 15.13 -14.92
C PRO A 168 -19.67 16.20 -14.14
N PRO A 169 -20.73 16.79 -14.70
CA PRO A 169 -21.61 17.68 -13.98
C PRO A 169 -22.17 17.03 -12.70
N SER A 170 -22.30 17.80 -11.63
CA SER A 170 -22.79 17.27 -10.34
C SER A 170 -24.19 16.66 -10.42
N GLY A 171 -25.03 17.14 -11.34
CA GLY A 171 -26.36 16.58 -11.56
C GLY A 171 -26.37 15.14 -12.09
N ASP A 172 -25.29 14.73 -12.77
CA ASP A 172 -25.16 13.38 -13.35
C ASP A 172 -24.54 12.37 -12.37
N VAL A 173 -23.87 12.87 -11.31
CA VAL A 173 -23.16 12.05 -10.33
C VAL A 173 -24.03 10.96 -9.69
N PRO A 174 -25.26 11.23 -9.23
CA PRO A 174 -26.09 10.18 -8.62
C PRO A 174 -26.34 8.99 -9.55
N GLY A 175 -26.72 9.25 -10.80
CA GLY A 175 -26.97 8.20 -11.79
C GLY A 175 -25.68 7.43 -12.18
N MET A 176 -24.56 8.15 -12.33
CA MET A 176 -23.25 7.53 -12.60
C MET A 176 -22.78 6.64 -11.44
N MET A 177 -22.98 7.07 -10.20
CA MET A 177 -22.65 6.30 -9.02
C MET A 177 -23.55 5.08 -8.85
N GLU A 178 -24.84 5.17 -9.16
CA GLU A 178 -25.75 4.02 -9.17
C GLU A 178 -25.27 2.95 -10.16
N ALA A 179 -24.92 3.34 -11.39
CA ALA A 179 -24.36 2.43 -12.39
C ALA A 179 -23.04 1.83 -11.95
N PHE A 180 -22.12 2.62 -11.38
CA PHE A 180 -20.85 2.16 -10.86
C PHE A 180 -21.03 1.14 -9.73
N LEU A 181 -21.85 1.43 -8.73
CA LEU A 181 -22.07 0.56 -7.56
C LEU A 181 -22.78 -0.74 -7.95
N SER A 182 -23.76 -0.68 -8.87
CA SER A 182 -24.38 -1.88 -9.44
C SER A 182 -23.37 -2.79 -10.12
N TRP A 183 -22.48 -2.23 -10.96
CA TRP A 183 -21.39 -2.99 -11.59
C TRP A 183 -20.38 -3.51 -10.57
N LEU A 184 -19.96 -2.68 -9.61
CA LEU A 184 -18.96 -3.04 -8.58
C LEU A 184 -19.38 -4.28 -7.77
N ASN A 185 -20.67 -4.35 -7.40
CA ASN A 185 -21.23 -5.43 -6.59
C ASN A 185 -21.70 -6.62 -7.44
N SER A 186 -21.74 -6.48 -8.77
CA SER A 186 -22.17 -7.59 -9.63
C SER A 186 -21.11 -8.69 -9.66
N SER A 187 -21.57 -9.94 -9.63
CA SER A 187 -20.75 -11.16 -9.82
C SER A 187 -20.91 -11.76 -11.22
N SER A 188 -21.66 -11.09 -12.11
CA SER A 188 -22.10 -11.66 -13.39
C SER A 188 -21.04 -11.63 -14.49
N GLU A 189 -19.98 -10.87 -14.33
CA GLU A 189 -18.92 -10.74 -15.33
C GLU A 189 -17.71 -11.60 -14.96
N MET A 190 -17.19 -12.35 -15.92
CA MET A 190 -15.96 -13.14 -15.79
C MET A 190 -14.71 -12.25 -15.93
N ILE A 191 -14.66 -11.15 -15.16
CA ILE A 191 -13.49 -10.27 -15.11
C ILE A 191 -12.55 -10.77 -14.01
N ASP A 192 -11.25 -10.84 -14.31
CA ASP A 192 -10.24 -11.11 -13.27
C ASP A 192 -10.37 -10.09 -12.15
N PRO A 193 -10.37 -10.50 -10.87
CA PRO A 193 -10.55 -9.60 -9.73
C PRO A 193 -9.55 -8.44 -9.66
N LEU A 194 -8.31 -8.61 -10.16
CA LEU A 194 -7.31 -7.54 -10.18
C LEU A 194 -7.62 -6.53 -11.29
N VAL A 195 -8.11 -7.00 -12.43
CA VAL A 195 -8.60 -6.14 -13.52
C VAL A 195 -9.83 -5.37 -13.05
N LYS A 196 -10.76 -6.02 -12.34
CA LYS A 196 -11.92 -5.37 -11.74
C LYS A 196 -11.51 -4.24 -10.78
N ALA A 197 -10.47 -4.46 -9.98
CA ALA A 197 -9.93 -3.42 -9.08
C ALA A 197 -9.36 -2.23 -9.87
N ALA A 198 -8.62 -2.48 -10.96
CA ALA A 198 -8.08 -1.43 -11.83
C ALA A 198 -9.17 -0.60 -12.51
N VAL A 199 -10.19 -1.27 -13.04
CA VAL A 199 -11.37 -0.61 -13.68
C VAL A 199 -12.14 0.21 -12.66
N ALA A 200 -12.42 -0.34 -11.48
CA ALA A 200 -13.13 0.35 -10.41
C ALA A 200 -12.40 1.63 -9.97
N HIS A 201 -11.07 1.54 -9.85
CA HIS A 201 -10.23 2.66 -9.49
C HIS A 201 -10.37 3.82 -10.50
N LEU A 202 -10.18 3.52 -11.79
CA LEU A 202 -10.30 4.53 -12.85
C LEU A 202 -11.73 5.10 -12.93
N TRP A 203 -12.74 4.24 -12.86
CA TRP A 203 -14.13 4.65 -12.98
C TRP A 203 -14.55 5.59 -11.85
N PHE A 204 -14.26 5.21 -10.60
CA PHE A 204 -14.58 6.04 -9.45
C PHE A 204 -13.87 7.40 -9.49
N VAL A 205 -12.56 7.42 -9.76
CA VAL A 205 -11.81 8.68 -9.81
C VAL A 205 -12.22 9.55 -10.99
N THR A 206 -12.79 8.95 -12.06
CA THR A 206 -13.34 9.68 -13.21
C THR A 206 -14.67 10.33 -12.86
N ILE A 207 -15.59 9.66 -12.14
CA ILE A 207 -16.83 10.28 -11.66
C ILE A 207 -16.53 11.42 -10.67
N HIS A 208 -15.52 11.23 -9.81
CA HIS A 208 -15.09 12.22 -8.81
C HIS A 208 -16.27 12.72 -7.95
N PRO A 209 -16.97 11.82 -7.23
CA PRO A 209 -18.32 12.10 -6.72
C PRO A 209 -18.40 13.02 -5.50
N PHE A 210 -17.29 13.31 -4.82
CA PHE A 210 -17.23 14.12 -3.62
C PHE A 210 -16.52 15.47 -3.86
N ASP A 211 -16.73 16.44 -2.97
CA ASP A 211 -16.05 17.74 -3.02
C ASP A 211 -14.53 17.60 -2.74
N ASP A 212 -14.14 16.63 -1.92
CA ASP A 212 -12.76 16.23 -1.63
C ASP A 212 -12.71 14.77 -1.15
N GLY A 213 -11.50 14.20 -1.01
CA GLY A 213 -11.29 12.85 -0.51
C GLY A 213 -11.51 11.74 -1.55
N ASN A 214 -11.78 12.10 -2.81
CA ASN A 214 -12.03 11.11 -3.87
C ASN A 214 -10.86 10.14 -4.05
N GLY A 215 -9.62 10.61 -4.01
CA GLY A 215 -8.44 9.75 -4.11
C GLY A 215 -8.33 8.75 -2.97
N ARG A 216 -8.53 9.19 -1.73
CA ARG A 216 -8.47 8.29 -0.54
C ARG A 216 -9.57 7.25 -0.58
N ILE A 217 -10.83 7.64 -0.85
CA ILE A 217 -11.95 6.71 -0.99
C ILE A 217 -11.74 5.75 -2.18
N CYS A 218 -11.22 6.24 -3.30
CA CYS A 218 -10.87 5.40 -4.44
C CYS A 218 -9.89 4.28 -4.06
N ARG A 219 -8.81 4.62 -3.35
CA ARG A 219 -7.84 3.63 -2.88
C ARG A 219 -8.43 2.70 -1.83
N THR A 220 -9.33 3.19 -0.98
CA THR A 220 -10.09 2.35 -0.04
C THR A 220 -10.97 1.33 -0.77
N ILE A 221 -11.71 1.74 -1.81
CA ILE A 221 -12.48 0.81 -2.68
C ILE A 221 -11.53 -0.22 -3.30
N THR A 222 -10.37 0.22 -3.78
CA THR A 222 -9.35 -0.67 -4.36
C THR A 222 -8.88 -1.71 -3.36
N GLU A 223 -8.56 -1.32 -2.12
CA GLU A 223 -8.16 -2.25 -1.06
C GLU A 223 -9.28 -3.23 -0.68
N CYS A 224 -10.55 -2.79 -0.67
CA CYS A 224 -11.70 -3.69 -0.52
C CYS A 224 -11.74 -4.75 -1.62
N LEU A 225 -11.55 -4.36 -2.89
CA LEU A 225 -11.55 -5.28 -4.03
C LEU A 225 -10.34 -6.21 -4.03
N LEU A 226 -9.16 -5.72 -3.65
CA LEU A 226 -7.98 -6.56 -3.49
C LEU A 226 -8.14 -7.55 -2.34
N SER A 227 -8.83 -7.18 -1.25
CA SER A 227 -9.19 -8.10 -0.16
C SER A 227 -10.17 -9.17 -0.63
N ARG A 228 -11.14 -8.83 -1.51
CA ARG A 228 -12.00 -9.80 -2.19
C ARG A 228 -11.19 -10.76 -3.06
N ALA A 229 -10.24 -10.23 -3.85
CA ALA A 229 -9.36 -11.03 -4.70
C ALA A 229 -8.45 -11.98 -3.90
N ASP A 230 -8.01 -11.58 -2.71
CA ASP A 230 -7.22 -12.40 -1.79
C ASP A 230 -8.07 -13.34 -0.92
N CYS A 231 -9.41 -13.19 -0.94
CA CYS A 231 -10.35 -13.85 -0.01
C CYS A 231 -9.90 -13.69 1.45
N SER A 232 -9.37 -12.53 1.81
CA SER A 232 -8.74 -12.27 3.12
C SER A 232 -8.89 -10.82 3.54
N SER A 233 -9.24 -10.61 4.81
CA SER A 233 -9.16 -9.29 5.45
C SER A 233 -7.72 -8.88 5.78
N LYS A 234 -6.79 -9.84 5.78
CA LYS A 234 -5.37 -9.59 6.09
C LYS A 234 -4.65 -9.07 4.86
N ARG A 235 -4.23 -7.81 4.93
CA ARG A 235 -3.45 -7.17 3.87
C ARG A 235 -1.96 -7.26 4.20
N TYR A 236 -1.16 -7.74 3.27
CA TYR A 236 0.27 -7.98 3.47
C TYR A 236 1.16 -7.20 2.51
N TYR A 237 0.58 -6.41 1.63
CA TYR A 237 1.26 -5.52 0.70
C TYR A 237 0.51 -4.20 0.60
N SER A 238 1.19 -3.14 0.23
CA SER A 238 0.61 -1.80 0.08
C SER A 238 0.75 -1.32 -1.35
N LEU A 239 -0.37 -1.14 -2.02
CA LEU A 239 -0.43 -0.56 -3.36
C LEU A 239 -0.10 0.93 -3.30
N SER A 240 -0.60 1.64 -2.29
CA SER A 240 -0.35 3.08 -2.12
C SER A 240 1.13 3.39 -1.90
N SER A 241 1.90 2.49 -1.27
CA SER A 241 3.36 2.67 -1.15
C SER A 241 4.06 2.71 -2.51
N GLU A 242 3.65 1.87 -3.46
CA GLU A 242 4.24 1.89 -4.81
C GLU A 242 3.71 3.06 -5.65
N ILE A 243 2.44 3.42 -5.51
CA ILE A 243 1.88 4.63 -6.15
C ILE A 243 2.62 5.88 -5.67
N LEU A 244 2.87 6.03 -4.36
CA LEU A 244 3.55 7.20 -3.81
C LEU A 244 4.97 7.35 -4.35
N LYS A 245 5.72 6.26 -4.48
CA LYS A 245 7.09 6.26 -5.08
C LYS A 245 7.08 6.76 -6.52
N HIS A 246 5.99 6.50 -7.25
CA HIS A 246 5.81 6.85 -8.66
C HIS A 246 4.62 7.80 -8.86
N ARG A 247 4.40 8.72 -7.89
CA ARG A 247 3.22 9.58 -7.83
C ARG A 247 2.95 10.36 -9.13
N ASN A 248 4.00 10.87 -9.76
CA ASN A 248 3.85 11.60 -11.02
C ASN A 248 3.37 10.69 -12.15
N ASP A 249 3.85 9.45 -12.23
CA ASP A 249 3.44 8.49 -13.25
C ASP A 249 1.97 8.09 -13.04
N TYR A 250 1.55 7.92 -11.79
CA TYR A 250 0.14 7.68 -11.44
C TYR A 250 -0.77 8.77 -12.01
N TYR A 251 -0.49 10.03 -11.71
CA TYR A 251 -1.31 11.13 -12.21
C TYR A 251 -1.24 11.29 -13.74
N ASN A 252 -0.09 11.02 -14.34
CA ASN A 252 0.07 11.06 -15.79
C ASN A 252 -0.78 9.98 -16.49
N HIS A 253 -0.79 8.74 -15.95
CA HIS A 253 -1.64 7.67 -16.47
C HIS A 253 -3.12 7.98 -16.30
N LEU A 254 -3.54 8.52 -15.16
CA LEU A 254 -4.91 8.97 -14.95
C LEU A 254 -5.30 10.06 -15.95
N GLU A 255 -4.51 11.14 -16.02
CA GLU A 255 -4.80 12.27 -16.93
C GLU A 255 -4.90 11.82 -18.39
N ARG A 256 -3.96 10.95 -18.82
CA ARG A 256 -3.94 10.45 -20.21
C ARG A 256 -5.14 9.56 -20.50
N THR A 257 -5.49 8.66 -19.60
CA THR A 257 -6.65 7.77 -19.79
C THR A 257 -7.97 8.55 -19.73
N GLN A 258 -8.09 9.49 -18.80
CA GLN A 258 -9.29 10.33 -18.67
C GLN A 258 -9.50 11.30 -19.84
N LYS A 259 -8.46 11.60 -20.62
CA LYS A 259 -8.50 12.40 -21.86
C LYS A 259 -8.47 11.54 -23.13
N GLY A 260 -8.40 10.24 -22.99
CA GLY A 260 -8.42 9.26 -24.08
C GLY A 260 -9.81 8.88 -24.54
N ASP A 261 -9.86 7.77 -25.25
CA ASP A 261 -11.07 7.06 -25.61
C ASP A 261 -11.47 6.05 -24.51
N LEU A 262 -12.37 5.09 -24.83
CA LEU A 262 -12.79 4.06 -23.89
C LEU A 262 -11.83 2.87 -23.79
N ASN A 263 -10.71 2.88 -24.51
CA ASN A 263 -9.65 1.87 -24.38
C ASN A 263 -8.79 2.17 -23.16
N ILE A 264 -8.91 1.34 -22.13
CA ILE A 264 -8.19 1.52 -20.86
C ILE A 264 -7.04 0.51 -20.66
N THR A 265 -6.60 -0.15 -21.74
CA THR A 265 -5.54 -1.18 -21.68
C THR A 265 -4.28 -0.69 -20.98
N GLU A 266 -3.76 0.50 -21.36
CA GLU A 266 -2.54 1.04 -20.77
C GLU A 266 -2.68 1.35 -19.26
N TRP A 267 -3.87 1.76 -18.82
CA TRP A 267 -4.17 1.94 -17.41
C TRP A 267 -4.11 0.62 -16.64
N ILE A 268 -4.74 -0.44 -17.20
CA ILE A 268 -4.73 -1.77 -16.56
C ILE A 268 -3.30 -2.31 -16.47
N VAL A 269 -2.52 -2.21 -17.55
CA VAL A 269 -1.10 -2.62 -17.54
C VAL A 269 -0.34 -1.91 -16.43
N TRP A 270 -0.42 -0.58 -16.36
CA TRP A 270 0.25 0.21 -15.34
C TRP A 270 -0.17 -0.19 -13.91
N PHE A 271 -1.48 -0.37 -13.69
CA PHE A 271 -2.02 -0.76 -12.40
C PHE A 271 -1.51 -2.13 -11.96
N VAL A 272 -1.55 -3.13 -12.84
CA VAL A 272 -1.09 -4.49 -12.56
C VAL A 272 0.42 -4.54 -12.34
N GLU A 273 1.22 -3.76 -13.10
CA GLU A 273 2.67 -3.61 -12.86
C GLU A 273 2.97 -3.00 -11.49
N THR A 274 2.19 -1.99 -11.09
CA THR A 274 2.33 -1.35 -9.77
C THR A 274 1.97 -2.34 -8.65
N LEU A 275 0.90 -3.10 -8.83
CA LEU A 275 0.51 -4.16 -7.91
C LEU A 275 1.57 -5.27 -7.82
N LYS A 276 2.17 -5.68 -8.95
CA LYS A 276 3.29 -6.62 -8.96
C LYS A 276 4.42 -6.16 -8.06
N LYS A 277 4.86 -4.90 -8.20
CA LYS A 277 5.93 -4.32 -7.39
C LYS A 277 5.57 -4.35 -5.89
N ALA A 278 4.33 -4.01 -5.54
CA ALA A 278 3.86 -4.07 -4.16
C ALA A 278 3.96 -5.49 -3.57
N VAL A 279 3.55 -6.50 -4.33
CA VAL A 279 3.64 -7.91 -3.91
C VAL A 279 5.10 -8.39 -3.83
N GLU A 280 5.96 -7.99 -4.76
CA GLU A 280 7.39 -8.31 -4.75
C GLU A 280 8.10 -7.74 -3.52
N VAL A 281 7.80 -6.49 -3.14
CA VAL A 281 8.32 -5.87 -1.91
C VAL A 281 7.88 -6.66 -0.67
N ALA A 282 6.62 -7.08 -0.61
CA ALA A 282 6.12 -7.91 0.48
C ALA A 282 6.80 -9.28 0.53
N LEU A 283 6.98 -9.94 -0.61
CA LEU A 283 7.72 -11.20 -0.72
C LEU A 283 9.16 -11.07 -0.23
N TYR A 284 9.84 -10.00 -0.59
CA TYR A 284 11.20 -9.73 -0.12
C TYR A 284 11.26 -9.56 1.40
N LYS A 285 10.30 -8.80 1.98
CA LYS A 285 10.20 -8.63 3.45
C LYS A 285 9.95 -9.99 4.14
N THR A 286 9.01 -10.79 3.63
CA THR A 286 8.71 -12.11 4.21
C THR A 286 9.89 -13.08 4.11
N GLU A 287 10.64 -13.05 3.02
CA GLU A 287 11.84 -13.88 2.86
C GLU A 287 12.89 -13.58 3.94
N ARG A 288 13.07 -12.31 4.28
CA ARG A 288 13.98 -11.91 5.36
C ARG A 288 13.52 -12.44 6.72
N VAL A 289 12.23 -12.38 7.02
CA VAL A 289 11.67 -12.93 8.27
C VAL A 289 11.90 -14.44 8.34
N VAL A 290 11.63 -15.16 7.24
CA VAL A 290 11.88 -16.61 7.17
C VAL A 290 13.37 -16.92 7.37
N LYS A 291 14.26 -16.23 6.67
CA LYS A 291 15.74 -16.41 6.83
C LYS A 291 16.18 -16.16 8.27
N LYS A 292 15.65 -15.11 8.90
CA LYS A 292 15.96 -14.78 10.30
C LYS A 292 15.51 -15.89 11.25
N ARG A 293 14.30 -16.41 11.06
CA ARG A 293 13.76 -17.52 11.85
C ARG A 293 14.59 -18.78 11.67
N MET A 294 14.81 -19.21 10.41
CA MET A 294 15.64 -20.40 10.12
C MET A 294 17.06 -20.31 10.71
N PHE A 295 17.64 -19.11 10.66
CA PHE A 295 18.94 -18.86 11.28
C PHE A 295 18.89 -19.06 12.80
N TRP A 296 17.89 -18.50 13.49
CA TRP A 296 17.77 -18.64 14.93
C TRP A 296 17.36 -20.06 15.37
N ASP A 297 16.53 -20.75 14.58
CA ASP A 297 16.18 -22.16 14.82
C ASP A 297 17.42 -23.04 14.71
N LYS A 298 18.27 -22.81 13.69
CA LYS A 298 19.57 -23.52 13.52
C LYS A 298 20.53 -23.26 14.68
N HIS A 299 20.49 -22.08 15.27
CA HIS A 299 21.44 -21.64 16.30
C HIS A 299 20.80 -21.51 17.69
N HIS A 300 19.65 -22.16 17.95
CA HIS A 300 18.90 -21.98 19.20
C HIS A 300 19.74 -22.41 20.45
N ASP A 301 20.54 -23.47 20.34
CA ASP A 301 21.42 -23.97 21.41
C ASP A 301 22.82 -23.33 21.42
N THR A 302 23.10 -22.44 20.48
CA THR A 302 24.42 -21.80 20.40
C THR A 302 24.55 -20.73 21.49
N PRO A 303 25.48 -20.84 22.45
CA PRO A 303 25.64 -19.82 23.49
C PRO A 303 26.21 -18.55 22.89
N LEU A 304 25.40 -17.48 22.87
CA LEU A 304 25.74 -16.18 22.31
C LEU A 304 25.60 -15.09 23.37
N ASN A 305 26.56 -14.17 23.43
CA ASN A 305 26.46 -12.99 24.28
C ASN A 305 25.57 -11.91 23.63
N GLU A 306 25.19 -10.88 24.41
CA GLU A 306 24.30 -9.81 23.95
C GLU A 306 24.85 -9.04 22.75
N ARG A 307 26.15 -8.75 22.72
CA ARG A 307 26.80 -8.04 21.59
C ARG A 307 26.72 -8.86 20.30
N GLN A 308 26.95 -10.18 20.42
CA GLN A 308 26.83 -11.10 19.29
C GLN A 308 25.38 -11.15 18.77
N ARG A 309 24.41 -11.34 19.65
CA ARG A 309 22.97 -11.34 19.28
C ARG A 309 22.56 -10.04 18.59
N LYS A 310 23.02 -8.90 19.12
CA LYS A 310 22.73 -7.57 18.54
C LYS A 310 23.23 -7.46 17.10
N VAL A 311 24.50 -7.78 16.84
CA VAL A 311 25.07 -7.64 15.50
C VAL A 311 24.50 -8.67 14.53
N LEU A 312 24.27 -9.91 14.97
CA LEU A 312 23.62 -10.93 14.14
C LEU A 312 22.20 -10.53 13.74
N ASN A 313 21.41 -9.97 14.66
CA ASN A 313 20.09 -9.43 14.32
C ASN A 313 20.20 -8.30 13.29
N MET A 314 21.11 -7.35 13.47
CA MET A 314 21.33 -6.29 12.48
C MET A 314 21.72 -6.85 11.11
N MET A 315 22.54 -7.89 11.03
CA MET A 315 22.90 -8.54 9.76
C MET A 315 21.70 -9.22 9.10
N LEU A 316 20.85 -9.87 9.87
CA LEU A 316 19.62 -10.52 9.42
C LEU A 316 18.56 -9.50 8.99
N ASP A 317 18.53 -8.34 9.65
CA ASP A 317 17.61 -7.24 9.34
C ASP A 317 18.10 -6.34 8.19
N GLY A 318 19.16 -6.73 7.47
CA GLY A 318 19.64 -6.02 6.28
C GLY A 318 20.68 -4.96 6.59
N PHE A 319 21.75 -5.37 7.23
CA PHE A 319 22.90 -4.53 7.51
C PHE A 319 23.49 -3.92 6.23
N GLU A 320 23.58 -2.60 6.17
CA GLU A 320 24.16 -1.90 5.02
C GLU A 320 25.69 -2.09 4.96
N GLY A 321 26.14 -2.66 3.86
CA GLY A 321 27.54 -2.92 3.55
C GLY A 321 28.10 -4.14 4.29
N LYS A 322 29.41 -4.36 4.18
CA LYS A 322 30.09 -5.53 4.72
C LYS A 322 30.46 -5.36 6.21
N LEU A 323 30.23 -6.39 7.02
CA LEU A 323 30.65 -6.41 8.42
C LEU A 323 32.17 -6.62 8.51
N ASN A 324 32.83 -5.80 9.30
CA ASN A 324 34.25 -5.96 9.70
C ASN A 324 34.42 -5.64 11.18
N SER A 325 35.62 -5.91 11.73
CA SER A 325 35.90 -5.66 13.15
C SER A 325 35.73 -4.19 13.54
N SER A 326 36.03 -3.26 12.61
CA SER A 326 35.85 -1.81 12.86
C SER A 326 34.40 -1.41 13.03
N LYS A 327 33.48 -1.97 12.21
CA LYS A 327 32.04 -1.76 12.38
C LYS A 327 31.54 -2.44 13.67
N TRP A 328 32.01 -3.64 13.97
CA TRP A 328 31.64 -4.38 15.19
C TRP A 328 31.88 -3.57 16.46
N TYR A 329 33.13 -3.04 16.65
CA TYR A 329 33.44 -2.29 17.86
C TYR A 329 32.64 -0.99 17.98
N LYS A 330 32.34 -0.31 16.83
CA LYS A 330 31.50 0.90 16.79
C LYS A 330 30.08 0.61 17.23
N ILE A 331 29.47 -0.47 16.68
CA ILE A 331 28.08 -0.87 16.98
C ILE A 331 27.92 -1.22 18.47
N ASN A 332 28.91 -1.89 19.03
CA ASN A 332 28.86 -2.41 20.40
C ASN A 332 29.57 -1.52 21.43
N HIS A 333 30.16 -0.40 21.02
CA HIS A 333 30.94 0.47 21.91
C HIS A 333 31.93 -0.27 22.75
N CYS A 334 32.69 -1.23 22.17
CA CYS A 334 33.67 -2.08 22.85
C CYS A 334 35.08 -1.86 22.30
N SER A 335 36.11 -2.48 22.91
CA SER A 335 37.47 -2.42 22.37
C SER A 335 37.62 -3.26 21.08
N GLN A 336 38.64 -2.94 20.27
CA GLN A 336 38.98 -3.71 19.07
C GLN A 336 39.29 -5.19 19.39
N ASP A 337 39.96 -5.45 20.52
CA ASP A 337 40.28 -6.81 20.97
C ASP A 337 39.02 -7.60 21.36
N THR A 338 38.05 -6.92 21.97
CA THR A 338 36.77 -7.53 22.30
C THR A 338 35.97 -7.87 21.02
N ALA A 339 35.97 -6.96 20.04
CA ALA A 339 35.33 -7.20 18.74
C ALA A 339 35.94 -8.41 18.03
N THR A 340 37.30 -8.50 18.04
CA THR A 340 38.02 -9.62 17.42
C THR A 340 37.74 -10.94 18.12
N ARG A 341 37.65 -10.94 19.46
CA ARG A 341 37.26 -12.15 20.22
C ARG A 341 35.85 -12.59 19.95
N ASP A 342 34.88 -11.67 19.97
CA ASP A 342 33.49 -11.98 19.70
C ASP A 342 33.31 -12.55 18.28
N ILE A 343 33.97 -12.00 17.26
CA ILE A 343 33.93 -12.46 15.87
C ILE A 343 34.57 -13.86 15.74
N ASN A 344 35.74 -14.07 16.31
CA ASN A 344 36.44 -15.37 16.25
C ASN A 344 35.61 -16.47 16.93
N ASP A 345 34.97 -16.15 18.05
CA ASP A 345 34.06 -17.08 18.73
C ASP A 345 32.86 -17.47 17.83
N LEU A 346 32.28 -16.52 17.12
CA LEU A 346 31.21 -16.80 16.13
C LEU A 346 31.68 -17.63 14.94
N ILE A 347 32.94 -17.43 14.50
CA ILE A 347 33.55 -18.26 13.44
C ILE A 347 33.74 -19.68 13.94
N ASN A 348 34.27 -19.86 15.14
CA ASN A 348 34.49 -21.17 15.76
C ASN A 348 33.14 -21.94 15.98
N LYS A 349 32.07 -21.21 16.24
CA LYS A 349 30.70 -21.75 16.38
C LYS A 349 29.99 -21.98 15.04
N GLY A 350 30.64 -21.68 13.91
CA GLY A 350 30.05 -21.85 12.58
C GLY A 350 28.86 -20.89 12.28
N VAL A 351 28.81 -19.77 13.01
CA VAL A 351 27.76 -18.74 12.84
C VAL A 351 28.18 -17.68 11.82
N LEU A 352 29.49 -17.34 11.81
CA LEU A 352 30.07 -16.43 10.81
C LEU A 352 31.19 -17.15 10.05
N ARG A 353 31.41 -16.69 8.82
CA ARG A 353 32.59 -17.02 8.03
C ARG A 353 33.24 -15.76 7.46
N LYS A 354 34.49 -15.87 7.07
CA LYS A 354 35.17 -14.82 6.31
C LYS A 354 34.62 -14.81 4.89
N SER A 355 34.25 -13.64 4.39
CA SER A 355 33.82 -13.51 2.98
C SER A 355 34.95 -13.81 2.02
N GLU A 356 34.67 -14.51 0.93
CA GLU A 356 35.58 -14.70 -0.20
C GLU A 356 35.77 -13.37 -0.91
N GLY A 357 36.97 -12.83 -0.91
CA GLY A 357 37.31 -11.56 -1.56
C GLY A 357 38.06 -10.63 -0.64
N GLY A 358 39.37 -10.90 -0.48
CA GLY A 358 40.27 -10.13 0.36
C GLY A 358 40.68 -8.80 -0.26
N GLY A 359 40.23 -7.70 0.33
CA GLY A 359 40.86 -6.39 0.30
C GLY A 359 41.56 -6.10 1.60
N ARG A 360 42.04 -4.85 1.82
CA ARG A 360 42.74 -4.39 3.05
C ARG A 360 41.97 -4.61 4.37
N SER A 361 40.70 -5.04 4.36
CA SER A 361 39.94 -5.37 5.56
C SER A 361 39.18 -6.69 5.38
N THR A 362 39.34 -7.61 6.35
CA THR A 362 38.57 -8.85 6.40
C THR A 362 37.10 -8.55 6.68
N ASN A 363 36.23 -9.10 5.84
CA ASN A 363 34.78 -9.00 6.01
C ASN A 363 34.21 -10.35 6.46
N TYR A 364 33.06 -10.31 7.11
CA TYR A 364 32.39 -11.47 7.68
C TYR A 364 30.95 -11.55 7.18
N GLU A 365 30.45 -12.76 6.97
CA GLU A 365 29.08 -13.05 6.53
C GLU A 365 28.49 -14.19 7.35
N LEU A 366 27.15 -14.29 7.38
CA LEU A 366 26.41 -15.37 8.03
C LEU A 366 26.61 -16.70 7.28
N VAL A 367 26.59 -17.83 8.03
CA VAL A 367 26.71 -19.20 7.49
C VAL A 367 25.35 -19.84 7.32
#